data_60a396dbc1de5208580ad483e1dced94
#
_entry.id   60a396dbc1de5208580ad483e1dced94
#
_cell.length_a   1.000
_cell.length_b   1.000
_cell.length_c   1.000
_cell.angle_alpha   90.00
_cell.angle_beta   90.00
_cell.angle_gamma   90.00
#
_symmetry.space_group_name_H-M   'P 1'
#
loop_
_entity.id
_entity.type
_entity.pdbx_description
1 polymer ?
#
loop_
_entity_poly.entity_id
_entity_poly.type
_entity_poly.pdbx_seq_one_letter_code
_entity_poly.pdbx_strand_id
1 'polypeptide(L)'
;MSRILIVDDEESILKALRRLLMLTPCVVGDKHFKIVVDCFSVPKQALEKARHTAYDLVLSDYRMPDMDGVQFLKAFRELQPHCARLILSGYADLNGLIGAINDAGISRFLSKPWNDYELVAAIAQALALRDLTLENQRLADEARLALGALSPQQLERNRLEAEEPGITDVKWGPDGSVLLDESLLDEPIPDDWKPGGR
;
A
#
# COMPACT_ATOMS: atom_id res chain seq x y z
N MET A 1 -4.38 11.06 6.45
CA MET A 1 -3.08 10.63 6.99
C MET A 1 -2.57 9.57 6.05
N SER A 2 -1.35 9.72 5.50
CA SER A 2 -0.87 8.81 4.45
C SER A 2 0.12 7.82 5.05
N ARG A 3 -0.15 6.53 4.88
CA ARG A 3 0.69 5.45 5.39
C ARG A 3 1.62 4.94 4.28
N ILE A 4 2.92 4.97 4.56
CA ILE A 4 3.98 4.56 3.64
C ILE A 4 4.65 3.30 4.19
N LEU A 5 4.77 2.29 3.34
CA LEU A 5 5.54 1.10 3.59
C LEU A 5 6.92 1.25 2.93
N ILE A 6 8.00 1.00 3.68
CA ILE A 6 9.37 0.99 3.14
C ILE A 6 9.96 -0.40 3.36
N VAL A 7 10.54 -0.97 2.29
CA VAL A 7 11.18 -2.28 2.32
C VAL A 7 12.59 -2.18 1.73
N ASP A 8 13.60 -2.49 2.55
CA ASP A 8 15.01 -2.46 2.18
C ASP A 8 15.77 -3.37 3.15
N ASP A 9 16.61 -4.28 2.70
CA ASP A 9 17.34 -5.21 3.57
C ASP A 9 18.41 -4.52 4.43
N GLU A 10 18.79 -3.29 4.08
CA GLU A 10 19.71 -2.47 4.87
C GLU A 10 18.96 -1.63 5.91
N GLU A 11 19.07 -2.00 7.20
CA GLU A 11 18.48 -1.21 8.30
C GLU A 11 18.94 0.25 8.36
N SER A 12 20.16 0.54 7.92
CA SER A 12 20.70 1.89 7.83
C SER A 12 19.91 2.75 6.86
N ILE A 13 19.52 2.19 5.73
CA ILE A 13 18.68 2.83 4.72
C ILE A 13 17.26 3.06 5.27
N LEU A 14 16.67 2.06 5.90
CA LEU A 14 15.34 2.20 6.53
C LEU A 14 15.31 3.33 7.56
N LYS A 15 16.34 3.41 8.43
CA LYS A 15 16.47 4.47 9.43
C LYS A 15 16.62 5.85 8.79
N ALA A 16 17.43 5.96 7.73
CA ALA A 16 17.66 7.21 7.00
C ALA A 16 16.37 7.70 6.31
N LEU A 17 15.68 6.83 5.57
CA LEU A 17 14.42 7.14 4.87
C LEU A 17 13.31 7.52 5.86
N ARG A 18 13.16 6.74 6.95
CA ARG A 18 12.18 7.06 7.99
C ARG A 18 12.44 8.43 8.61
N ARG A 19 13.71 8.72 8.97
CA ARG A 19 14.10 10.03 9.53
C ARG A 19 13.81 11.16 8.56
N LEU A 20 14.17 10.98 7.28
CA LEU A 20 13.93 11.97 6.24
C LEU A 20 12.42 12.30 6.13
N LEU A 21 11.56 11.29 6.00
CA LEU A 21 10.11 11.48 5.84
C LEU A 21 9.41 12.02 7.09
N MET A 22 9.98 11.80 8.28
CA MET A 22 9.44 12.39 9.51
C MET A 22 9.83 13.85 9.71
N LEU A 23 10.97 14.30 9.17
CA LEU A 23 11.51 15.63 9.37
C LEU A 23 11.22 16.58 8.21
N THR A 24 11.00 16.05 7.01
CA THR A 24 10.79 16.86 5.80
C THR A 24 9.30 16.89 5.44
N PRO A 25 8.71 18.09 5.30
CA PRO A 25 7.33 18.22 4.87
C PRO A 25 7.09 17.60 3.50
N CYS A 26 6.13 16.70 3.40
CA CYS A 26 5.71 16.08 2.15
C CYS A 26 4.56 16.91 1.55
N VAL A 27 4.89 17.73 0.54
CA VAL A 27 3.98 18.75 -0.01
C VAL A 27 4.01 18.74 -1.53
N VAL A 28 2.85 18.90 -2.17
CA VAL A 28 2.73 19.16 -3.61
C VAL A 28 1.64 20.19 -3.84
N GLY A 29 1.97 21.34 -4.45
CA GLY A 29 1.08 22.48 -4.51
C GLY A 29 0.64 22.90 -3.10
N ASP A 30 -0.65 23.05 -2.89
CA ASP A 30 -1.24 23.39 -1.58
C ASP A 30 -1.54 22.17 -0.70
N LYS A 31 -1.26 20.95 -1.20
CA LYS A 31 -1.59 19.72 -0.49
C LYS A 31 -0.45 19.27 0.40
N HIS A 32 -0.73 19.12 1.69
CA HIS A 32 0.18 18.62 2.72
C HIS A 32 -0.20 17.19 3.12
N PHE A 33 0.77 16.28 3.11
CA PHE A 33 0.59 14.90 3.53
C PHE A 33 1.17 14.67 4.93
N LYS A 34 0.33 14.22 5.88
CA LYS A 34 0.80 13.71 7.17
C LYS A 34 1.23 12.27 6.97
N ILE A 35 2.53 12.00 7.10
CA ILE A 35 3.14 10.71 6.81
C ILE A 35 3.24 9.85 8.07
N VAL A 36 2.87 8.57 7.94
CA VAL A 36 3.21 7.48 8.88
C VAL A 36 4.03 6.46 8.10
N VAL A 37 5.13 5.99 8.68
CA VAL A 37 6.08 5.11 8.01
C VAL A 37 6.21 3.80 8.76
N ASP A 38 5.93 2.70 8.08
CA ASP A 38 6.26 1.35 8.51
C ASP A 38 7.47 0.87 7.70
N CYS A 39 8.45 0.24 8.37
CA CYS A 39 9.70 -0.20 7.76
C CYS A 39 9.89 -1.70 7.99
N PHE A 40 10.28 -2.42 6.93
CA PHE A 40 10.58 -3.85 6.98
C PHE A 40 11.89 -4.16 6.27
N SER A 41 12.72 -4.98 6.89
CA SER A 41 13.95 -5.51 6.27
C SER A 41 13.72 -6.83 5.51
N VAL A 42 12.55 -7.44 5.68
CA VAL A 42 12.20 -8.72 5.05
C VAL A 42 10.93 -8.54 4.22
N PRO A 43 10.99 -8.70 2.87
CA PRO A 43 9.85 -8.51 1.98
C PRO A 43 8.61 -9.34 2.34
N LYS A 44 8.81 -10.59 2.76
CA LYS A 44 7.71 -11.49 3.15
C LYS A 44 6.92 -10.96 4.36
N GLN A 45 7.59 -10.38 5.35
CA GLN A 45 6.93 -9.77 6.51
C GLN A 45 6.14 -8.53 6.12
N ALA A 46 6.67 -7.75 5.17
CA ALA A 46 5.97 -6.60 4.62
C ALA A 46 4.68 -7.00 3.89
N LEU A 47 4.72 -8.07 3.07
CA LEU A 47 3.53 -8.60 2.41
C LEU A 47 2.50 -9.13 3.41
N GLU A 48 2.93 -9.82 4.45
CA GLU A 48 2.02 -10.30 5.49
C GLU A 48 1.34 -9.14 6.22
N LYS A 49 2.10 -8.11 6.59
CA LYS A 49 1.53 -6.89 7.17
C LYS A 49 0.54 -6.19 6.22
N ALA A 50 0.82 -6.19 4.92
CA ALA A 50 -0.02 -5.57 3.90
C ALA A 50 -1.38 -6.28 3.70
N ARG A 51 -1.53 -7.53 4.14
CA ARG A 51 -2.83 -8.23 4.13
C ARG A 51 -3.84 -7.63 5.10
N HIS A 52 -3.33 -7.00 6.18
CA HIS A 52 -4.15 -6.50 7.29
C HIS A 52 -4.02 -4.99 7.52
N THR A 53 -3.25 -4.32 6.67
CA THR A 53 -2.99 -2.88 6.82
C THR A 53 -2.94 -2.24 5.45
N ALA A 54 -3.82 -1.30 5.18
CA ALA A 54 -3.82 -0.53 3.94
C ALA A 54 -2.67 0.49 3.91
N TYR A 55 -2.00 0.59 2.76
CA TYR A 55 -0.93 1.53 2.50
C TYR A 55 -1.27 2.42 1.30
N ASP A 56 -0.91 3.69 1.40
CA ASP A 56 -1.09 4.66 0.32
C ASP A 56 0.06 4.61 -0.68
N LEU A 57 1.27 4.28 -0.17
CA LEU A 57 2.47 4.19 -0.98
C LEU A 57 3.40 3.12 -0.43
N VAL A 58 4.04 2.37 -1.32
CA VAL A 58 5.14 1.46 -1.01
C VAL A 58 6.39 1.89 -1.75
N LEU A 59 7.52 1.95 -1.01
CA LEU A 59 8.86 2.20 -1.52
C LEU A 59 9.72 0.98 -1.24
N SER A 60 10.19 0.32 -2.29
CA SER A 60 11.00 -0.90 -2.19
C SER A 60 12.39 -0.69 -2.73
N ASP A 61 13.39 -1.23 -2.06
CA ASP A 61 14.67 -1.48 -2.71
C ASP A 61 14.52 -2.48 -3.85
N TYR A 62 15.38 -2.39 -4.85
CA TYR A 62 15.41 -3.33 -5.97
C TYR A 62 16.12 -4.63 -5.60
N ARG A 63 17.30 -4.53 -4.95
CA ARG A 63 18.14 -5.68 -4.65
C ARG A 63 17.98 -6.15 -3.21
N MET A 64 17.07 -7.07 -2.99
CA MET A 64 16.89 -7.69 -1.68
C MET A 64 17.15 -9.19 -1.75
N PRO A 65 17.62 -9.82 -0.66
CA PRO A 65 17.74 -11.28 -0.56
C PRO A 65 16.38 -11.97 -0.77
N ASP A 66 16.39 -13.14 -1.35
CA ASP A 66 15.25 -14.06 -1.55
C ASP A 66 14.16 -13.56 -2.51
N MET A 67 13.89 -12.26 -2.59
CA MET A 67 12.86 -11.66 -3.43
C MET A 67 13.29 -10.27 -3.84
N ASP A 68 13.48 -10.02 -5.12
CA ASP A 68 13.79 -8.68 -5.62
C ASP A 68 12.60 -7.72 -5.52
N GLY A 69 12.88 -6.41 -5.61
CA GLY A 69 11.87 -5.37 -5.45
C GLY A 69 10.75 -5.44 -6.49
N VAL A 70 11.02 -5.93 -7.70
CA VAL A 70 9.99 -6.09 -8.74
C VAL A 70 9.04 -7.21 -8.39
N GLN A 71 9.57 -8.36 -7.97
CA GLN A 71 8.77 -9.50 -7.52
C GLN A 71 7.92 -9.12 -6.30
N PHE A 72 8.53 -8.39 -5.35
CA PHE A 72 7.82 -7.86 -4.19
C PHE A 72 6.69 -6.92 -4.60
N LEU A 73 6.94 -5.92 -5.44
CA LEU A 73 5.93 -4.95 -5.88
C LEU A 73 4.83 -5.59 -6.74
N LYS A 74 5.15 -6.65 -7.49
CA LYS A 74 4.14 -7.47 -8.19
C LYS A 74 3.18 -8.13 -7.20
N ALA A 75 3.70 -8.85 -6.21
CA ALA A 75 2.89 -9.48 -5.17
C ALA A 75 2.10 -8.44 -4.34
N PHE A 76 2.73 -7.31 -4.05
CA PHE A 76 2.08 -6.21 -3.35
C PHE A 76 0.91 -5.60 -4.14
N ARG A 77 1.06 -5.47 -5.48
CA ARG A 77 -0.02 -4.99 -6.36
C ARG A 77 -1.26 -5.88 -6.33
N GLU A 78 -1.09 -7.19 -6.21
CA GLU A 78 -2.21 -8.14 -6.10
C GLU A 78 -2.97 -7.95 -4.79
N LEU A 79 -2.27 -7.61 -3.69
CA LEU A 79 -2.88 -7.32 -2.40
C LEU A 79 -3.51 -5.93 -2.36
N GLN A 80 -2.81 -4.92 -2.89
CA GLN A 80 -3.22 -3.52 -2.82
C GLN A 80 -3.05 -2.81 -4.17
N PRO A 81 -3.97 -2.99 -5.11
CA PRO A 81 -3.85 -2.49 -6.50
C PRO A 81 -3.79 -0.95 -6.57
N HIS A 82 -4.42 -0.26 -5.64
CA HIS A 82 -4.50 1.21 -5.61
C HIS A 82 -3.35 1.89 -4.85
N CYS A 83 -2.44 1.14 -4.26
CA CYS A 83 -1.26 1.68 -3.61
C CYS A 83 -0.26 2.19 -4.64
N ALA A 84 0.32 3.38 -4.44
CA ALA A 84 1.39 3.88 -5.28
C ALA A 84 2.68 3.07 -5.03
N ARG A 85 3.38 2.65 -6.09
CA ARG A 85 4.57 1.78 -6.02
C ARG A 85 5.78 2.49 -6.57
N LEU A 86 6.78 2.69 -5.71
CA LEU A 86 8.07 3.29 -6.04
C LEU A 86 9.18 2.27 -5.80
N ILE A 87 10.24 2.37 -6.59
CA ILE A 87 11.41 1.52 -6.44
C ILE A 87 12.68 2.37 -6.31
N LEU A 88 13.54 1.99 -5.36
CA LEU A 88 14.89 2.52 -5.20
C LEU A 88 15.89 1.53 -5.82
N SER A 89 16.87 2.02 -6.60
CA SER A 89 17.85 1.13 -7.21
C SER A 89 19.15 1.86 -7.56
N GLY A 90 20.27 1.12 -7.62
CA GLY A 90 21.53 1.62 -8.12
C GLY A 90 21.54 1.83 -9.64
N TYR A 91 22.48 2.62 -10.12
CA TYR A 91 22.61 2.96 -11.57
C TYR A 91 22.79 1.74 -12.50
N ALA A 92 23.34 0.64 -11.98
CA ALA A 92 23.61 -0.57 -12.77
C ALA A 92 22.36 -1.39 -13.12
N ASP A 93 21.22 -1.11 -12.52
CA ASP A 93 20.03 -1.95 -12.56
C ASP A 93 18.99 -1.51 -13.61
N LEU A 94 19.15 -0.31 -14.17
CA LEU A 94 18.21 0.34 -15.09
C LEU A 94 17.81 -0.52 -16.29
N ASN A 95 18.76 -1.24 -16.91
CA ASN A 95 18.49 -2.01 -18.11
C ASN A 95 17.62 -3.27 -17.87
N GLY A 96 17.65 -3.81 -16.63
CA GLY A 96 16.82 -4.94 -16.25
C GLY A 96 15.39 -4.55 -15.81
N LEU A 97 15.22 -3.28 -15.41
CA LEU A 97 13.97 -2.78 -14.85
C LEU A 97 12.93 -2.37 -15.90
N ILE A 98 13.34 -1.99 -17.12
CA ILE A 98 12.44 -1.42 -18.14
C ILE A 98 11.28 -2.39 -18.48
N GLY A 99 11.53 -3.69 -18.59
CA GLY A 99 10.49 -4.69 -18.84
C GLY A 99 9.58 -4.95 -17.62
N ALA A 100 10.12 -4.81 -16.43
CA ALA A 100 9.43 -5.12 -15.19
C ALA A 100 8.56 -3.96 -14.65
N ILE A 101 8.85 -2.72 -15.07
CA ILE A 101 8.11 -1.51 -14.66
C ILE A 101 6.61 -1.65 -14.96
N ASN A 102 6.28 -2.06 -16.19
CA ASN A 102 4.89 -2.20 -16.62
C ASN A 102 4.16 -3.33 -15.88
N ASP A 103 4.85 -4.45 -15.66
CA ASP A 103 4.29 -5.64 -15.03
C ASP A 103 3.98 -5.44 -13.54
N ALA A 104 4.84 -4.76 -12.80
CA ALA A 104 4.64 -4.44 -11.39
C ALA A 104 3.81 -3.17 -11.17
N GLY A 105 3.53 -2.40 -12.23
CA GLY A 105 2.82 -1.13 -12.15
C GLY A 105 3.59 -0.10 -11.30
N ILE A 106 4.92 -0.04 -11.47
CA ILE A 106 5.79 0.88 -10.76
C ILE A 106 5.53 2.30 -11.26
N SER A 107 5.15 3.19 -10.37
CA SER A 107 4.82 4.58 -10.69
C SER A 107 6.06 5.42 -10.92
N ARG A 108 7.15 5.14 -10.22
CA ARG A 108 8.41 5.88 -10.34
C ARG A 108 9.62 5.06 -9.90
N PHE A 109 10.70 5.29 -10.58
CA PHE A 109 12.04 4.83 -10.25
C PHE A 109 12.84 5.96 -9.58
N LEU A 110 13.61 5.64 -8.55
CA LEU A 110 14.50 6.55 -7.84
C LEU A 110 15.89 5.92 -7.75
N SER A 111 16.94 6.70 -7.99
CA SER A 111 18.32 6.21 -7.94
C SER A 111 18.90 6.24 -6.53
N LYS A 112 19.73 5.25 -6.19
CA LYS A 112 20.67 5.29 -5.07
C LYS A 112 22.05 5.76 -5.57
N PRO A 113 22.72 6.74 -4.94
CA PRO A 113 22.24 7.55 -3.82
C PRO A 113 21.18 8.55 -4.26
N TRP A 114 20.20 8.82 -3.40
CA TRP A 114 19.12 9.75 -3.68
C TRP A 114 19.44 11.16 -3.21
N ASN A 115 18.75 12.11 -3.80
CA ASN A 115 18.64 13.47 -3.27
C ASN A 115 17.38 13.55 -2.39
N ASP A 116 17.49 14.07 -1.19
CA ASP A 116 16.41 14.11 -0.19
C ASP A 116 15.18 14.87 -0.70
N TYR A 117 15.38 16.02 -1.36
CA TYR A 117 14.28 16.80 -1.91
C TYR A 117 13.57 16.10 -3.07
N GLU A 118 14.34 15.47 -3.97
CA GLU A 118 13.79 14.73 -5.11
C GLU A 118 13.00 13.52 -4.64
N LEU A 119 13.48 12.81 -3.63
CA LEU A 119 12.79 11.65 -3.08
C LEU A 119 11.48 12.06 -2.40
N VAL A 120 11.49 13.08 -1.55
CA VAL A 120 10.27 13.56 -0.88
C VAL A 120 9.28 14.13 -1.90
N ALA A 121 9.75 14.88 -2.90
CA ALA A 121 8.90 15.39 -3.98
C ALA A 121 8.28 14.26 -4.81
N ALA A 122 9.04 13.20 -5.11
CA ALA A 122 8.55 12.03 -5.83
C ALA A 122 7.45 11.30 -5.05
N ILE A 123 7.63 11.13 -3.74
CA ILE A 123 6.62 10.55 -2.85
C ILE A 123 5.36 11.41 -2.82
N ALA A 124 5.50 12.74 -2.64
CA ALA A 124 4.37 13.67 -2.62
C ALA A 124 3.55 13.62 -3.92
N GLN A 125 4.25 13.60 -5.08
CA GLN A 125 3.62 13.50 -6.40
C GLN A 125 2.90 12.16 -6.59
N ALA A 126 3.50 11.06 -6.15
CA ALA A 126 2.89 9.73 -6.26
C ALA A 126 1.63 9.62 -5.39
N LEU A 127 1.65 10.15 -4.16
CA LEU A 127 0.47 10.22 -3.30
C LEU A 127 -0.62 11.10 -3.91
N ALA A 128 -0.28 12.25 -4.46
CA ALA A 128 -1.24 13.14 -5.10
C ALA A 128 -1.90 12.50 -6.33
N LEU A 129 -1.12 11.82 -7.17
CA LEU A 129 -1.64 11.10 -8.33
C LEU A 129 -2.56 9.95 -7.93
N ARG A 130 -2.17 9.17 -6.90
CA ARG A 130 -3.03 8.12 -6.34
C ARG A 130 -4.37 8.68 -5.88
N ASP A 131 -4.36 9.75 -5.09
CA ASP A 131 -5.58 10.38 -4.58
C ASP A 131 -6.49 10.86 -5.72
N LEU A 132 -5.91 11.47 -6.77
CA LEU A 132 -6.66 11.87 -7.96
C LEU A 132 -7.26 10.67 -8.69
N THR A 133 -6.52 9.57 -8.79
CA THR A 133 -7.01 8.34 -9.43
C THR A 133 -8.18 7.75 -8.67
N LEU A 134 -8.09 7.68 -7.34
CA LEU A 134 -9.19 7.19 -6.48
C LEU A 134 -10.43 8.09 -6.56
N GLU A 135 -10.23 9.41 -6.55
CA GLU A 135 -11.34 10.34 -6.68
C GLU A 135 -12.02 10.24 -8.06
N ASN A 136 -11.25 10.10 -9.13
CA ASN A 136 -11.81 9.86 -10.46
C ASN A 136 -12.59 8.54 -10.55
N GLN A 137 -12.09 7.47 -9.91
CA GLN A 137 -12.80 6.20 -9.83
C GLN A 137 -14.11 6.35 -9.06
N ARG A 138 -14.08 7.02 -7.91
CA ARG A 138 -15.27 7.31 -7.09
C ARG A 138 -16.34 8.05 -7.89
N LEU A 139 -15.94 9.14 -8.58
CA LEU A 139 -16.86 9.93 -9.41
C LEU A 139 -17.43 9.12 -10.59
N ALA A 140 -16.59 8.29 -11.22
CA ALA A 140 -17.04 7.41 -12.29
C ALA A 140 -18.06 6.37 -11.80
N ASP A 141 -17.86 5.80 -10.61
CA ASP A 141 -18.77 4.83 -10.02
C ASP A 141 -20.09 5.47 -9.57
N GLU A 142 -20.03 6.69 -9.02
CA GLU A 142 -21.24 7.49 -8.73
C GLU A 142 -22.05 7.79 -10.01
N ALA A 143 -21.37 8.16 -11.09
CA ALA A 143 -22.04 8.37 -12.38
C ALA A 143 -22.66 7.09 -12.94
N ARG A 144 -21.97 5.95 -12.83
CA ARG A 144 -22.50 4.63 -13.25
C ARG A 144 -23.71 4.21 -12.41
N LEU A 145 -23.68 4.50 -11.11
CA LEU A 145 -24.82 4.27 -10.22
C LEU A 145 -26.03 5.12 -10.65
N ALA A 146 -25.82 6.40 -10.90
CA ALA A 146 -26.88 7.31 -11.36
C ALA A 146 -27.49 6.89 -12.70
N LEU A 147 -26.70 6.25 -13.58
CA LEU A 147 -27.15 5.70 -14.85
C LEU A 147 -27.75 4.28 -14.74
N GLY A 148 -27.85 3.72 -13.54
CA GLY A 148 -28.35 2.35 -13.30
C GLY A 148 -27.41 1.24 -13.77
N ALA A 149 -26.15 1.55 -14.09
CA ALA A 149 -25.15 0.58 -14.55
C ALA A 149 -24.45 -0.16 -13.40
N LEU A 150 -24.59 0.34 -12.17
CA LEU A 150 -24.09 -0.28 -10.93
C LEU A 150 -25.21 -0.33 -9.89
N SER A 151 -25.22 -1.38 -9.06
CA SER A 151 -26.10 -1.42 -7.89
C SER A 151 -25.46 -0.72 -6.69
N PRO A 152 -26.27 -0.18 -5.73
CA PRO A 152 -25.73 0.38 -4.49
C PRO A 152 -24.83 -0.58 -3.71
N GLN A 153 -25.14 -1.89 -3.75
CA GLN A 153 -24.35 -2.93 -3.09
C GLN A 153 -22.97 -3.12 -3.74
N GLN A 154 -22.89 -3.03 -5.06
CA GLN A 154 -21.59 -3.08 -5.78
C GLN A 154 -20.73 -1.86 -5.48
N LEU A 155 -21.34 -0.69 -5.39
CA LEU A 155 -20.62 0.54 -5.03
C LEU A 155 -20.04 0.44 -3.62
N GLU A 156 -20.82 0.00 -2.65
CA GLU A 156 -20.37 -0.13 -1.26
C GLU A 156 -19.29 -1.21 -1.11
N ARG A 157 -19.42 -2.33 -1.82
CA ARG A 157 -18.38 -3.35 -1.88
C ARG A 157 -17.05 -2.80 -2.40
N ASN A 158 -17.08 -2.06 -3.52
CA ASN A 158 -15.86 -1.47 -4.09
C ASN A 158 -15.22 -0.46 -3.15
N ARG A 159 -16.05 0.30 -2.42
CA ARG A 159 -15.58 1.25 -1.41
C ARG A 159 -14.89 0.55 -0.25
N LEU A 160 -15.52 -0.46 0.33
CA LEU A 160 -14.96 -1.22 1.45
C LEU A 160 -13.65 -1.89 1.05
N GLU A 161 -13.58 -2.47 -0.14
CA GLU A 161 -12.36 -3.10 -0.66
C GLU A 161 -11.22 -2.10 -0.88
N ALA A 162 -11.54 -0.83 -1.24
CA ALA A 162 -10.54 0.23 -1.38
C ALA A 162 -10.04 0.77 -0.02
N GLU A 163 -10.91 0.80 1.00
CA GLU A 163 -10.55 1.24 2.36
C GLU A 163 -9.77 0.15 3.12
N GLU A 164 -10.23 -1.10 3.03
CA GLU A 164 -9.62 -2.26 3.68
C GLU A 164 -9.56 -3.44 2.69
N PRO A 165 -8.42 -3.63 2.00
CA PRO A 165 -8.25 -4.72 1.05
C PRO A 165 -8.50 -6.10 1.69
N GLY A 166 -9.33 -6.93 1.02
CA GLY A 166 -9.69 -8.27 1.50
C GLY A 166 -10.87 -8.31 2.47
N ILE A 167 -11.46 -7.19 2.88
CA ILE A 167 -12.62 -7.15 3.81
C ILE A 167 -13.84 -7.86 3.22
N THR A 168 -13.95 -7.92 1.90
CA THR A 168 -15.06 -8.58 1.21
C THR A 168 -14.78 -10.04 0.89
N ASP A 169 -13.58 -10.54 1.16
CA ASP A 169 -13.15 -11.92 0.89
C ASP A 169 -13.59 -12.86 2.04
N VAL A 170 -14.90 -13.09 2.12
CA VAL A 170 -15.50 -13.94 3.15
C VAL A 170 -15.41 -15.39 2.72
N LYS A 171 -14.66 -16.21 3.46
CA LYS A 171 -14.63 -17.66 3.27
C LYS A 171 -15.87 -18.29 3.89
N TRP A 172 -16.66 -18.99 3.09
CA TRP A 172 -17.85 -19.70 3.55
C TRP A 172 -17.53 -21.17 3.78
N GLY A 173 -18.00 -21.70 4.90
CA GLY A 173 -17.99 -23.13 5.17
C GLY A 173 -19.05 -23.88 4.33
N PRO A 174 -18.93 -25.22 4.22
CA PRO A 174 -19.88 -26.02 3.44
C PRO A 174 -21.31 -26.02 4.01
N ASP A 175 -21.50 -25.54 5.23
CA ASP A 175 -22.78 -25.40 5.93
C ASP A 175 -23.35 -23.97 5.84
N GLY A 176 -22.68 -23.06 5.10
CA GLY A 176 -23.06 -21.67 4.97
C GLY A 176 -22.63 -20.78 6.15
N SER A 177 -21.78 -21.30 7.05
CA SER A 177 -21.15 -20.50 8.11
C SER A 177 -19.99 -19.69 7.57
N VAL A 178 -19.71 -18.54 8.20
CA VAL A 178 -18.49 -17.75 7.91
C VAL A 178 -17.32 -18.41 8.62
N LEU A 179 -16.30 -18.80 7.85
CA LEU A 179 -15.04 -19.27 8.40
C LEU A 179 -14.22 -18.06 8.84
N LEU A 180 -14.12 -17.85 10.15
CA LEU A 180 -13.21 -16.86 10.73
C LEU A 180 -11.77 -17.38 10.60
N ASP A 181 -10.87 -16.52 10.17
CA ASP A 181 -9.43 -16.81 10.18
C ASP A 181 -8.94 -16.74 11.63
N GLU A 182 -8.59 -17.89 12.20
CA GLU A 182 -8.13 -17.97 13.60
C GLU A 182 -6.86 -17.14 13.86
N SER A 183 -6.08 -16.79 12.83
CA SER A 183 -4.93 -15.90 12.96
C SER A 183 -5.27 -14.46 13.34
N LEU A 184 -6.55 -14.05 13.22
CA LEU A 184 -7.06 -12.75 13.65
C LEU A 184 -7.42 -12.72 15.16
N LEU A 185 -7.39 -13.85 15.84
CA LEU A 185 -7.76 -13.99 17.25
C LEU A 185 -6.57 -13.85 18.22
N ASP A 186 -5.37 -13.58 17.72
CA ASP A 186 -4.15 -13.45 18.53
C ASP A 186 -4.00 -12.12 19.29
N GLU A 187 -4.98 -11.23 19.24
CA GLU A 187 -5.05 -10.13 20.22
C GLU A 187 -5.79 -10.61 21.48
N PRO A 188 -5.16 -10.57 22.66
CA PRO A 188 -5.84 -10.97 23.89
C PRO A 188 -7.07 -10.06 24.09
N ILE A 189 -8.23 -10.71 24.24
CA ILE A 189 -9.48 -10.02 24.56
C ILE A 189 -9.23 -9.18 25.83
N PRO A 190 -9.48 -7.86 25.82
CA PRO A 190 -9.32 -7.03 26.98
C PRO A 190 -10.15 -7.60 28.15
N ASP A 191 -9.59 -7.65 29.36
CA ASP A 191 -10.22 -8.23 30.57
C ASP A 191 -11.56 -7.55 30.96
N ASP A 192 -11.89 -6.44 30.34
CA ASP A 192 -13.12 -5.65 30.57
C ASP A 192 -14.23 -5.92 29.52
N TRP A 193 -13.99 -6.80 28.51
CA TRP A 193 -15.00 -7.15 27.54
C TRP A 193 -16.13 -8.00 28.17
N LYS A 194 -17.31 -7.41 28.33
CA LYS A 194 -18.54 -8.13 28.75
C LYS A 194 -19.42 -8.35 27.50
N PRO A 195 -19.79 -9.61 27.17
CA PRO A 195 -20.77 -9.85 26.12
C PRO A 195 -22.08 -9.20 26.53
N GLY A 196 -22.59 -8.30 25.67
CA GLY A 196 -23.82 -7.56 25.90
C GLY A 196 -24.98 -8.48 26.28
N GLY A 197 -25.45 -8.35 27.51
CA GLY A 197 -26.69 -8.95 27.94
C GLY A 197 -27.89 -8.30 27.22
N ARG A 198 -28.88 -9.10 26.95
CA ARG A 198 -30.15 -8.95 26.24
C ARG A 198 -30.83 -7.59 26.36
#